data_b797ec4484eb5a6d3b2e622639d03f8c
#
_entry.id   b797ec4484eb5a6d3b2e622639d03f8c
#
_cell.length_a   1.000
_cell.length_b   1.000
_cell.length_c   1.000
_cell.angle_alpha   90.00
_cell.angle_beta   90.00
_cell.angle_gamma   90.00
#
_symmetry.space_group_name_H-M   'P 1'
#
loop_
_entity.id
_entity.type
_entity.pdbx_description
1 polymer ?
#
loop_
_entity_poly.entity_id
_entity_poly.type
_entity_poly.pdbx_seq_one_letter_code
_entity_poly.pdbx_strand_id
1 'polypeptide(L)'
;MTPKKEQYARKAEGWTDAEYADARAYLDHRAELIATLGAPLRAGEEVLDLACGDGGLADYLHGSEYLGVDASSEMVAAAQRRGRNVVLGDLNEYAPPQPVAATTCFRAIYYARDRRAFFERVAGYTEKKLVFDLNPRQYGVDDVRADLRAAGFDELVLRPFFSPQRHALPGPAASLLHGLERSGPLARLLLKARFSYLCAAFRGGRN
;
A
#
# COMPACT_ATOMS: atom_id res chain seq x y z
N MET A 1 -22.50 8.16 -10.42
CA MET A 1 -21.14 8.38 -9.84
C MET A 1 -21.31 8.81 -8.40
N THR A 2 -20.50 8.29 -7.45
CA THR A 2 -20.56 8.75 -6.05
C THR A 2 -19.86 10.09 -5.89
N PRO A 3 -20.31 11.00 -4.97
CA PRO A 3 -19.69 12.33 -4.76
C PRO A 3 -18.17 12.28 -4.53
N LYS A 4 -17.66 11.19 -3.95
CA LYS A 4 -16.21 10.96 -3.78
C LYS A 4 -15.48 10.76 -5.11
N LYS A 5 -16.07 10.04 -6.05
CA LYS A 5 -15.46 9.77 -7.35
C LYS A 5 -15.28 11.07 -8.17
N GLU A 6 -16.25 11.99 -8.10
CA GLU A 6 -16.15 13.32 -8.72
C GLU A 6 -15.09 14.22 -8.06
N GLN A 7 -14.90 14.09 -6.76
CA GLN A 7 -13.86 14.83 -6.04
C GLN A 7 -12.46 14.37 -6.45
N TYR A 8 -12.24 13.06 -6.63
CA TYR A 8 -10.98 12.50 -7.10
C TYR A 8 -10.68 12.92 -8.54
N ALA A 9 -11.67 12.87 -9.42
CA ALA A 9 -11.54 13.31 -10.81
C ALA A 9 -11.01 14.74 -10.95
N ARG A 10 -11.57 15.68 -10.15
CA ARG A 10 -11.16 17.10 -10.18
C ARG A 10 -9.73 17.35 -9.67
N LYS A 11 -9.17 16.42 -8.89
CA LYS A 11 -7.84 16.54 -8.28
C LYS A 11 -6.79 15.66 -8.94
N ALA A 12 -7.14 14.91 -10.00
CA ALA A 12 -6.23 13.90 -10.59
C ALA A 12 -4.90 14.49 -11.09
N GLU A 13 -4.93 15.70 -11.63
CA GLU A 13 -3.72 16.45 -11.97
C GLU A 13 -2.97 16.87 -10.70
N GLY A 14 -1.81 16.25 -10.46
CA GLY A 14 -1.00 16.53 -9.26
C GLY A 14 -1.59 15.97 -7.95
N TRP A 15 -2.39 14.91 -8.04
CA TRP A 15 -2.99 14.28 -6.87
C TRP A 15 -1.95 13.95 -5.78
N THR A 16 -0.86 13.29 -6.14
CA THR A 16 0.21 12.95 -5.19
C THR A 16 0.78 14.18 -4.49
N ASP A 17 1.10 15.24 -5.24
CA ASP A 17 1.68 16.46 -4.69
C ASP A 17 0.68 17.24 -3.81
N ALA A 18 -0.61 17.18 -4.14
CA ALA A 18 -1.66 17.85 -3.38
C ALA A 18 -2.06 17.09 -2.10
N GLU A 19 -1.90 15.77 -2.08
CA GLU A 19 -2.34 14.91 -0.98
C GLU A 19 -1.32 14.78 0.14
N TYR A 20 -0.02 14.99 -0.16
CA TYR A 20 1.08 14.88 0.79
C TYR A 20 1.82 16.21 0.96
N ALA A 21 2.06 16.63 2.20
CA ALA A 21 2.84 17.83 2.50
C ALA A 21 4.33 17.68 2.08
N ASP A 22 4.84 16.45 2.12
CA ASP A 22 6.13 16.04 1.58
C ASP A 22 5.95 14.67 0.91
N ALA A 23 5.51 14.71 -0.36
CA ALA A 23 5.25 13.51 -1.14
C ALA A 23 6.50 12.64 -1.28
N ARG A 24 7.66 13.26 -1.46
CA ARG A 24 8.93 12.55 -1.62
C ARG A 24 9.28 11.75 -0.37
N ALA A 25 9.38 12.40 0.78
CA ALA A 25 9.74 11.73 2.03
C ALA A 25 8.73 10.64 2.41
N TYR A 26 7.44 10.89 2.16
CA TYR A 26 6.36 9.95 2.47
C TYR A 26 6.40 8.70 1.57
N LEU A 27 6.52 8.88 0.26
CA LEU A 27 6.48 7.78 -0.71
C LEU A 27 7.78 7.01 -0.75
N ASP A 28 8.92 7.67 -0.58
CA ASP A 28 10.23 7.02 -0.49
C ASP A 28 10.30 6.06 0.71
N HIS A 29 9.88 6.53 1.90
CA HIS A 29 9.79 5.67 3.08
C HIS A 29 8.80 4.51 2.90
N ARG A 30 7.66 4.75 2.24
CA ARG A 30 6.70 3.70 1.91
C ARG A 30 7.30 2.67 0.96
N ALA A 31 8.00 3.12 -0.09
CA ALA A 31 8.66 2.25 -1.05
C ALA A 31 9.75 1.39 -0.39
N GLU A 32 10.55 1.96 0.52
CA GLU A 32 11.51 1.21 1.34
C GLU A 32 10.82 0.08 2.11
N LEU A 33 9.69 0.37 2.77
CA LEU A 33 8.95 -0.64 3.52
C LEU A 33 8.29 -1.68 2.61
N ILE A 34 7.81 -1.30 1.43
CA ILE A 34 7.32 -2.25 0.42
C ILE A 34 8.46 -3.20 0.03
N ALA A 35 9.64 -2.68 -0.22
CA ALA A 35 10.78 -3.51 -0.60
C ALA A 35 11.23 -4.47 0.50
N THR A 36 11.24 -4.03 1.77
CA THR A 36 11.95 -4.71 2.87
C THR A 36 11.05 -5.39 3.89
N LEU A 37 9.81 -4.93 4.11
CA LEU A 37 8.93 -5.48 5.15
C LEU A 37 8.43 -6.87 4.77
N GLY A 38 8.58 -7.83 5.66
CA GLY A 38 8.26 -9.24 5.39
C GLY A 38 9.21 -9.88 4.37
N ALA A 39 8.68 -10.60 3.39
CA ALA A 39 9.48 -11.19 2.31
C ALA A 39 10.09 -10.08 1.43
N PRO A 40 11.44 -9.96 1.32
CA PRO A 40 12.04 -8.86 0.56
C PRO A 40 11.81 -9.01 -0.95
N LEU A 41 11.70 -7.87 -1.63
CA LEU A 41 11.65 -7.84 -3.10
C LEU A 41 13.06 -7.80 -3.69
N ARG A 42 13.20 -8.41 -4.87
CA ARG A 42 14.42 -8.37 -5.68
C ARG A 42 14.26 -7.40 -6.84
N ALA A 43 15.36 -6.97 -7.42
CA ALA A 43 15.34 -6.15 -8.62
C ALA A 43 14.63 -6.88 -9.77
N GLY A 44 13.82 -6.15 -10.53
CA GLY A 44 13.00 -6.66 -11.64
C GLY A 44 11.71 -7.36 -11.22
N GLU A 45 11.42 -7.50 -9.94
CA GLU A 45 10.14 -8.07 -9.51
C GLU A 45 9.01 -7.06 -9.64
N GLU A 46 7.86 -7.54 -10.14
CA GLU A 46 6.69 -6.70 -10.40
C GLU A 46 5.89 -6.42 -9.13
N VAL A 47 5.49 -5.15 -8.98
CA VAL A 47 4.59 -4.67 -7.92
C VAL A 47 3.29 -4.18 -8.56
N LEU A 48 2.18 -4.82 -8.19
CA LEU A 48 0.83 -4.38 -8.54
C LEU A 48 0.31 -3.44 -7.44
N ASP A 49 -0.03 -2.20 -7.81
CA ASP A 49 -0.57 -1.20 -6.87
C ASP A 49 -2.07 -0.97 -7.12
N LEU A 50 -2.91 -1.52 -6.25
CA LEU A 50 -4.36 -1.43 -6.34
C LEU A 50 -4.88 -0.13 -5.73
N ALA A 51 -5.75 0.57 -6.46
CA ALA A 51 -6.24 1.91 -6.17
C ALA A 51 -5.09 2.93 -6.06
N CYS A 52 -4.23 2.92 -7.06
CA CYS A 52 -2.94 3.63 -7.09
C CYS A 52 -3.08 5.16 -7.25
N GLY A 53 -4.27 5.68 -7.53
CA GLY A 53 -4.45 7.09 -7.87
C GLY A 53 -3.72 7.47 -9.16
N ASP A 54 -2.98 8.57 -9.12
CA ASP A 54 -2.12 9.02 -10.24
C ASP A 54 -0.80 8.23 -10.35
N GLY A 55 -0.65 7.12 -9.62
CA GLY A 55 0.51 6.23 -9.69
C GLY A 55 1.79 6.81 -9.08
N GLY A 56 1.70 7.81 -8.21
CA GLY A 56 2.86 8.50 -7.64
C GLY A 56 3.89 7.60 -6.96
N LEU A 57 3.47 6.44 -6.45
CA LEU A 57 4.37 5.46 -5.85
C LEU A 57 5.39 4.87 -6.85
N ALA A 58 5.04 4.81 -8.15
CA ALA A 58 5.93 4.28 -9.19
C ALA A 58 7.31 4.96 -9.22
N ASP A 59 7.35 6.26 -8.96
CA ASP A 59 8.58 7.06 -9.03
C ASP A 59 9.59 6.71 -7.92
N TYR A 60 9.17 5.95 -6.91
CA TYR A 60 9.95 5.59 -5.71
C TYR A 60 10.23 4.09 -5.57
N LEU A 61 9.57 3.24 -6.36
CA LEU A 61 9.83 1.79 -6.38
C LEU A 61 11.03 1.45 -7.28
N HIS A 62 12.20 1.99 -6.89
CA HIS A 62 13.43 1.79 -7.67
C HIS A 62 13.80 0.30 -7.77
N GLY A 63 14.01 -0.14 -9.01
CA GLY A 63 14.41 -1.52 -9.31
C GLY A 63 13.28 -2.54 -9.36
N SER A 64 12.04 -2.17 -9.13
CA SER A 64 10.85 -3.01 -9.36
C SER A 64 10.12 -2.60 -10.64
N GLU A 65 9.48 -3.56 -11.29
CA GLU A 65 8.49 -3.26 -12.32
C GLU A 65 7.19 -2.83 -11.65
N TYR A 66 6.51 -1.84 -12.22
CA TYR A 66 5.30 -1.27 -11.62
C TYR A 66 4.10 -1.38 -12.55
N LEU A 67 3.00 -1.88 -12.00
CA LEU A 67 1.68 -1.86 -12.61
C LEU A 67 0.68 -1.26 -11.63
N GLY A 68 0.13 -0.09 -11.95
CA GLY A 68 -0.93 0.53 -11.16
C GLY A 68 -2.32 0.23 -11.70
N VAL A 69 -3.30 0.16 -10.81
CA VAL A 69 -4.71 0.00 -11.15
C VAL A 69 -5.53 1.01 -10.38
N ASP A 70 -6.34 1.79 -11.07
CA ASP A 70 -7.29 2.72 -10.42
C ASP A 70 -8.65 2.70 -11.12
N ALA A 71 -9.72 2.91 -10.36
CA ALA A 71 -11.09 2.92 -10.89
C ALA A 71 -11.51 4.27 -11.49
N SER A 72 -10.69 5.31 -11.37
CA SER A 72 -10.91 6.63 -11.96
C SER A 72 -10.16 6.76 -13.26
N SER A 73 -10.89 6.95 -14.37
CA SER A 73 -10.33 7.24 -15.69
C SER A 73 -9.44 8.48 -15.69
N GLU A 74 -9.76 9.46 -14.86
CA GLU A 74 -9.01 10.71 -14.75
C GLU A 74 -7.66 10.49 -14.04
N MET A 75 -7.62 9.64 -12.99
CA MET A 75 -6.37 9.24 -12.34
C MET A 75 -5.48 8.46 -13.29
N VAL A 76 -6.05 7.49 -13.99
CA VAL A 76 -5.33 6.70 -15.02
C VAL A 76 -4.75 7.61 -16.10
N ALA A 77 -5.55 8.53 -16.64
CA ALA A 77 -5.08 9.48 -17.65
C ALA A 77 -3.97 10.40 -17.11
N ALA A 78 -4.06 10.87 -15.87
CA ALA A 78 -3.02 11.68 -15.23
C ALA A 78 -1.71 10.89 -15.04
N ALA A 79 -1.81 9.63 -14.62
CA ALA A 79 -0.67 8.72 -14.48
C ALA A 79 0.04 8.46 -15.82
N GLN A 80 -0.74 8.14 -16.86
CA GLN A 80 -0.24 7.86 -18.19
C GLN A 80 0.44 9.07 -18.83
N ARG A 81 -0.07 10.29 -18.62
CA ARG A 81 0.60 11.53 -19.05
C ARG A 81 1.98 11.73 -18.43
N ARG A 82 2.20 11.15 -17.24
CA ARG A 82 3.49 11.15 -16.54
C ARG A 82 4.37 9.94 -16.89
N GLY A 83 3.95 9.13 -17.87
CA GLY A 83 4.69 7.92 -18.31
C GLY A 83 4.60 6.76 -17.34
N ARG A 84 3.66 6.77 -16.38
CA ARG A 84 3.47 5.69 -15.42
C ARG A 84 2.60 4.58 -16.02
N ASN A 85 2.92 3.33 -15.74
CA ASN A 85 2.17 2.17 -16.20
C ASN A 85 0.94 1.94 -15.30
N VAL A 86 -0.19 2.53 -15.67
CA VAL A 86 -1.45 2.46 -14.93
C VAL A 86 -2.59 2.11 -15.87
N VAL A 87 -3.46 1.21 -15.44
CA VAL A 87 -4.64 0.75 -16.16
C VAL A 87 -5.93 1.00 -15.38
N LEU A 88 -7.04 1.13 -16.10
CA LEU A 88 -8.36 1.28 -15.51
C LEU A 88 -8.86 -0.06 -14.96
N GLY A 89 -9.27 -0.10 -13.70
CA GLY A 89 -9.81 -1.30 -13.08
C GLY A 89 -10.34 -1.07 -11.67
N ASP A 90 -11.29 -1.90 -11.25
CA ASP A 90 -11.82 -1.90 -9.88
C ASP A 90 -11.01 -2.88 -9.02
N LEU A 91 -10.53 -2.44 -7.87
CA LEU A 91 -9.79 -3.27 -6.93
C LEU A 91 -10.57 -4.53 -6.49
N ASN A 92 -11.90 -4.51 -6.61
CA ASN A 92 -12.76 -5.65 -6.29
C ASN A 92 -12.84 -6.72 -7.40
N GLU A 93 -12.37 -6.43 -8.60
CA GLU A 93 -12.57 -7.28 -9.78
C GLU A 93 -11.26 -7.55 -10.53
N TYR A 94 -10.33 -6.60 -10.47
CA TYR A 94 -9.08 -6.69 -11.23
C TYR A 94 -8.22 -7.87 -10.79
N ALA A 95 -7.68 -8.57 -11.77
CA ALA A 95 -6.59 -9.53 -11.61
C ALA A 95 -5.57 -9.28 -12.74
N PRO A 96 -4.26 -9.31 -12.44
CA PRO A 96 -3.24 -9.15 -13.46
C PRO A 96 -3.18 -10.39 -14.36
N PRO A 97 -2.70 -10.27 -15.63
CA PRO A 97 -2.62 -11.38 -16.56
C PRO A 97 -1.59 -12.45 -16.15
N GLN A 98 -0.62 -12.07 -15.35
CA GLN A 98 0.40 -12.95 -14.77
C GLN A 98 0.51 -12.71 -13.26
N PRO A 99 0.94 -13.70 -12.47
CA PRO A 99 1.24 -13.49 -11.06
C PRO A 99 2.29 -12.42 -10.86
N VAL A 100 2.15 -11.64 -9.78
CA VAL A 100 3.06 -10.55 -9.41
C VAL A 100 3.80 -10.88 -8.11
N ALA A 101 5.00 -10.37 -7.95
CA ALA A 101 5.79 -10.63 -6.73
C ALA A 101 5.14 -9.98 -5.51
N ALA A 102 4.64 -8.76 -5.63
CA ALA A 102 3.92 -8.10 -4.55
C ALA A 102 2.68 -7.37 -5.05
N THR A 103 1.68 -7.30 -4.18
CA THR A 103 0.52 -6.43 -4.37
C THR A 103 0.52 -5.39 -3.27
N THR A 104 0.22 -4.13 -3.63
CA THR A 104 0.01 -3.05 -2.67
C THR A 104 -1.42 -2.54 -2.72
N CYS A 105 -1.96 -2.08 -1.58
CA CYS A 105 -3.28 -1.47 -1.50
C CYS A 105 -3.29 -0.43 -0.38
N PHE A 106 -3.05 0.83 -0.72
CA PHE A 106 -2.93 1.88 0.27
C PHE A 106 -4.16 2.78 0.31
N ARG A 107 -4.64 3.06 1.54
CA ARG A 107 -5.81 3.92 1.79
C ARG A 107 -7.08 3.47 1.04
N ALA A 108 -7.13 2.22 0.64
CA ALA A 108 -8.17 1.72 -0.24
C ALA A 108 -8.82 0.40 0.21
N ILE A 109 -8.23 -0.32 1.16
CA ILE A 109 -8.78 -1.59 1.66
C ILE A 109 -10.25 -1.47 2.14
N TYR A 110 -10.67 -0.29 2.60
CA TYR A 110 -12.04 -0.02 3.02
C TYR A 110 -13.03 0.16 1.85
N TYR A 111 -12.56 0.17 0.60
CA TYR A 111 -13.40 0.09 -0.60
C TYR A 111 -13.64 -1.35 -1.05
N ALA A 112 -12.99 -2.34 -0.43
CA ALA A 112 -13.31 -3.73 -0.67
C ALA A 112 -14.76 -3.99 -0.23
N ARG A 113 -15.59 -4.50 -1.15
CA ARG A 113 -17.01 -4.84 -0.90
C ARG A 113 -17.12 -5.96 0.12
N ASP A 114 -16.21 -6.93 0.00
CA ASP A 114 -15.97 -8.01 0.95
C ASP A 114 -14.46 -8.14 1.13
N ARG A 115 -13.98 -7.87 2.34
CA ARG A 115 -12.54 -7.86 2.65
C ARG A 115 -11.92 -9.25 2.53
N ARG A 116 -12.64 -10.27 2.94
CA ARG A 116 -12.15 -11.65 2.85
C ARG A 116 -12.03 -12.09 1.39
N ALA A 117 -13.07 -11.89 0.59
CA ALA A 117 -13.04 -12.18 -0.84
C ALA A 117 -11.94 -11.37 -1.57
N PHE A 118 -11.69 -10.12 -1.15
CA PHE A 118 -10.58 -9.32 -1.66
C PHE A 118 -9.23 -10.00 -1.36
N PHE A 119 -8.98 -10.44 -0.12
CA PHE A 119 -7.72 -11.11 0.23
C PHE A 119 -7.57 -12.44 -0.48
N GLU A 120 -8.63 -13.24 -0.61
CA GLU A 120 -8.62 -14.52 -1.34
C GLU A 120 -8.24 -14.31 -2.82
N ARG A 121 -8.80 -13.30 -3.47
CA ARG A 121 -8.45 -12.96 -4.86
C ARG A 121 -7.02 -12.48 -4.98
N VAL A 122 -6.58 -11.57 -4.12
CA VAL A 122 -5.20 -11.05 -4.11
C VAL A 122 -4.20 -12.18 -3.88
N ALA A 123 -4.49 -13.11 -2.97
CA ALA A 123 -3.67 -14.29 -2.74
C ALA A 123 -3.55 -15.19 -3.97
N GLY A 124 -4.56 -15.19 -4.85
CA GLY A 124 -4.57 -15.99 -6.07
C GLY A 124 -3.48 -15.62 -7.09
N TYR A 125 -3.03 -14.38 -7.08
CA TYR A 125 -2.04 -13.88 -8.03
C TYR A 125 -0.81 -13.23 -7.38
N THR A 126 -0.75 -13.11 -6.05
CA THR A 126 0.40 -12.54 -5.33
C THR A 126 1.32 -13.65 -4.86
N GLU A 127 2.57 -13.65 -5.35
CA GLU A 127 3.52 -14.71 -5.05
C GLU A 127 4.19 -14.56 -3.68
N LYS A 128 4.64 -13.34 -3.34
CA LYS A 128 5.42 -13.10 -2.12
C LYS A 128 4.61 -12.45 -1.02
N LYS A 129 4.07 -11.25 -1.27
CA LYS A 129 3.43 -10.48 -0.20
C LYS A 129 2.38 -9.50 -0.69
N LEU A 130 1.39 -9.29 0.16
CA LEU A 130 0.46 -8.16 0.11
C LEU A 130 0.89 -7.10 1.13
N VAL A 131 1.12 -5.86 0.68
CA VAL A 131 1.45 -4.72 1.56
C VAL A 131 0.31 -3.71 1.53
N PHE A 132 -0.19 -3.34 2.71
CA PHE A 132 -1.32 -2.43 2.81
C PHE A 132 -1.25 -1.61 4.09
N ASP A 133 -1.97 -0.51 4.15
CA ASP A 133 -2.13 0.24 5.39
C ASP A 133 -3.41 -0.17 6.12
N LEU A 134 -3.35 -0.19 7.44
CA LEU A 134 -4.45 -0.53 8.32
C LEU A 134 -4.67 0.57 9.34
N ASN A 135 -5.90 1.07 9.41
CA ASN A 135 -6.34 1.91 10.49
C ASN A 135 -7.00 1.05 11.58
N PRO A 136 -6.33 0.83 12.72
CA PRO A 136 -6.84 -0.05 13.78
C PRO A 136 -8.06 0.50 14.52
N ARG A 137 -8.49 1.72 14.20
CA ARG A 137 -9.75 2.31 14.67
C ARG A 137 -10.94 1.89 13.83
N GLN A 138 -10.70 1.47 12.58
CA GLN A 138 -11.72 1.02 11.63
C GLN A 138 -11.85 -0.50 11.59
N TYR A 139 -10.72 -1.21 11.71
CA TYR A 139 -10.67 -2.67 11.63
C TYR A 139 -9.85 -3.24 12.78
N GLY A 140 -10.40 -4.28 13.43
CA GLY A 140 -9.65 -5.08 14.39
C GLY A 140 -8.48 -5.81 13.72
N VAL A 141 -7.30 -5.74 14.32
CA VAL A 141 -6.11 -6.41 13.76
C VAL A 141 -6.32 -7.93 13.70
N ASP A 142 -6.99 -8.50 14.71
CA ASP A 142 -7.22 -9.94 14.78
C ASP A 142 -8.24 -10.42 13.75
N ASP A 143 -9.27 -9.62 13.43
CA ASP A 143 -10.21 -9.90 12.34
C ASP A 143 -9.51 -9.90 10.98
N VAL A 144 -8.66 -8.89 10.74
CA VAL A 144 -7.87 -8.80 9.51
C VAL A 144 -6.90 -9.99 9.39
N ARG A 145 -6.26 -10.37 10.49
CA ARG A 145 -5.39 -11.55 10.53
C ARG A 145 -6.13 -12.85 10.24
N ALA A 146 -7.35 -12.99 10.76
CA ALA A 146 -8.18 -14.16 10.48
C ALA A 146 -8.57 -14.25 9.00
N ASP A 147 -8.99 -13.13 8.39
CA ASP A 147 -9.33 -13.08 6.97
C ASP A 147 -8.11 -13.37 6.08
N LEU A 148 -6.93 -12.82 6.42
CA LEU A 148 -5.68 -13.08 5.69
C LEU A 148 -5.28 -14.56 5.76
N ARG A 149 -5.38 -15.19 6.94
CA ARG A 149 -5.09 -16.62 7.08
C ARG A 149 -6.06 -17.47 6.26
N ALA A 150 -7.34 -17.13 6.27
CA ALA A 150 -8.34 -17.82 5.45
C ALA A 150 -8.03 -17.70 3.95
N ALA A 151 -7.44 -16.59 3.51
CA ALA A 151 -6.98 -16.35 2.15
C ALA A 151 -5.64 -17.04 1.80
N GLY A 152 -4.93 -17.61 2.79
CA GLY A 152 -3.66 -18.31 2.57
C GLY A 152 -2.40 -17.47 2.82
N PHE A 153 -2.53 -16.31 3.51
CA PHE A 153 -1.39 -15.58 4.07
C PHE A 153 -1.18 -16.00 5.52
N ASP A 154 -0.13 -16.74 5.80
CA ASP A 154 0.12 -17.33 7.14
C ASP A 154 0.75 -16.33 8.10
N GLU A 155 1.54 -15.39 7.57
CA GLU A 155 2.32 -14.43 8.33
C GLU A 155 1.78 -13.01 8.11
N LEU A 156 1.74 -12.24 9.20
CA LEU A 156 1.37 -10.81 9.18
C LEU A 156 2.35 -10.02 10.03
N VAL A 157 3.15 -9.20 9.40
CA VAL A 157 4.04 -8.22 10.05
C VAL A 157 3.36 -6.86 10.08
N LEU A 158 3.35 -6.24 11.24
CA LEU A 158 2.82 -4.89 11.46
C LEU A 158 3.97 -3.95 11.78
N ARG A 159 4.01 -2.80 11.12
CA ARG A 159 4.95 -1.71 11.38
C ARG A 159 4.17 -0.43 11.65
N PRO A 160 4.41 0.29 12.76
CA PRO A 160 3.90 1.65 12.90
C PRO A 160 4.38 2.49 11.73
N PHE A 161 3.56 3.36 11.21
CA PHE A 161 3.91 4.28 10.13
C PHE A 161 3.65 5.71 10.60
N PHE A 162 4.73 6.42 10.90
CA PHE A 162 4.67 7.75 11.52
C PHE A 162 4.90 8.90 10.54
N SER A 163 5.15 8.62 9.27
CA SER A 163 5.25 9.68 8.25
C SER A 163 3.91 10.41 8.15
N PRO A 164 3.82 11.69 8.59
CA PRO A 164 2.57 12.41 8.54
C PRO A 164 2.25 12.79 7.10
N GLN A 165 0.98 12.64 6.75
CA GLN A 165 0.52 12.97 5.41
C GLN A 165 0.38 14.47 5.17
N ARG A 166 -0.06 15.22 6.21
CA ARG A 166 -0.45 16.64 6.10
C ARG A 166 0.57 17.62 6.63
N HIS A 167 1.67 17.16 7.18
CA HIS A 167 2.71 17.99 7.77
C HIS A 167 4.09 17.48 7.36
N ALA A 168 4.89 18.33 6.76
CA ALA A 168 6.30 18.02 6.53
C ALA A 168 7.05 17.98 7.88
N LEU A 169 7.91 16.97 8.04
CA LEU A 169 8.77 16.85 9.21
C LEU A 169 10.19 17.33 8.87
N PRO A 170 10.86 18.06 9.78
CA PRO A 170 12.30 18.28 9.65
C PRO A 170 13.04 16.93 9.59
N GLY A 171 14.09 16.86 8.74
CA GLY A 171 14.85 15.61 8.54
C GLY A 171 15.27 14.88 9.82
N PRO A 172 15.81 15.55 10.86
CA PRO A 172 16.16 14.89 12.12
C PRO A 172 14.95 14.26 12.83
N ALA A 173 13.78 14.92 12.79
CA ALA A 173 12.55 14.39 13.40
C ALA A 173 12.02 13.17 12.61
N ALA A 174 12.06 13.22 11.28
CA ALA A 174 11.70 12.08 10.43
C ALA A 174 12.61 10.88 10.72
N SER A 175 13.92 11.07 10.77
CA SER A 175 14.90 10.01 11.08
C SER A 175 14.68 9.40 12.46
N LEU A 176 14.36 10.21 13.47
CA LEU A 176 14.02 9.72 14.80
C LEU A 176 12.76 8.84 14.78
N LEU A 177 11.70 9.30 14.11
CA LEU A 177 10.45 8.53 14.00
C LEU A 177 10.65 7.22 13.24
N HIS A 178 11.40 7.21 12.14
CA HIS A 178 11.74 5.98 11.41
C HIS A 178 12.60 5.03 12.28
N GLY A 179 13.47 5.57 13.13
CA GLY A 179 14.20 4.78 14.14
C GLY A 179 13.26 4.12 15.16
N LEU A 180 12.25 4.86 15.63
CA LEU A 180 11.23 4.34 16.55
C LEU A 180 10.37 3.25 15.90
N GLU A 181 10.02 3.37 14.63
CA GLU A 181 9.30 2.34 13.87
C GLU A 181 10.07 1.01 13.81
N ARG A 182 11.40 1.06 13.79
CA ARG A 182 12.31 -0.07 13.72
C ARG A 182 12.71 -0.65 15.09
N SER A 183 12.35 -0.01 16.17
CA SER A 183 12.88 -0.27 17.52
C SER A 183 12.37 -1.56 18.20
N GLY A 184 11.73 -2.47 17.47
CA GLY A 184 11.27 -3.75 18.00
C GLY A 184 10.30 -3.65 19.18
N PRO A 185 10.75 -3.69 20.45
CA PRO A 185 9.87 -3.61 21.62
C PRO A 185 9.10 -2.30 21.73
N LEU A 186 9.74 -1.19 21.42
CA LEU A 186 9.11 0.15 21.47
C LEU A 186 8.09 0.29 20.32
N ALA A 187 8.40 -0.17 19.12
CA ALA A 187 7.45 -0.22 18.02
C ALA A 187 6.18 -1.01 18.40
N ARG A 188 6.33 -2.17 19.06
CA ARG A 188 5.19 -2.95 19.57
C ARG A 188 4.35 -2.20 20.60
N LEU A 189 4.98 -1.41 21.46
CA LEU A 189 4.26 -0.57 22.41
C LEU A 189 3.49 0.54 21.67
N LEU A 190 4.11 1.16 20.68
CA LEU A 190 3.50 2.22 19.86
C LEU A 190 2.34 1.71 18.99
N LEU A 191 2.36 0.43 18.57
CA LEU A 191 1.20 -0.19 17.92
C LEU A 191 -0.06 -0.15 18.81
N LYS A 192 0.08 -0.21 20.14
CA LYS A 192 -1.04 -0.10 21.08
C LYS A 192 -1.69 1.29 21.08
N ALA A 193 -0.99 2.32 20.66
CA ALA A 193 -1.52 3.68 20.55
C ALA A 193 -2.50 3.87 19.35
N ARG A 194 -2.74 2.81 18.57
CA ARG A 194 -3.68 2.78 17.44
C ARG A 194 -3.41 3.83 16.36
N PHE A 195 -2.15 4.05 16.04
CA PHE A 195 -1.74 4.77 14.84
C PHE A 195 -1.98 3.91 13.59
N SER A 196 -1.84 4.49 12.41
CA SER A 196 -1.84 3.72 11.17
C SER A 196 -0.66 2.74 11.15
N TYR A 197 -0.93 1.53 10.68
CA TYR A 197 0.07 0.50 10.50
C TYR A 197 0.33 0.29 9.01
N LEU A 198 1.58 0.07 8.64
CA LEU A 198 1.90 -0.61 7.41
C LEU A 198 1.97 -2.11 7.70
N CYS A 199 1.25 -2.87 6.92
CA CYS A 199 1.09 -4.30 7.08
C CYS A 199 1.72 -5.02 5.90
N ALA A 200 2.47 -6.09 6.15
CA ALA A 200 2.89 -7.02 5.12
C ALA A 200 2.36 -8.42 5.48
N ALA A 201 1.48 -8.94 4.64
CA ALA A 201 0.98 -10.31 4.73
C ALA A 201 1.68 -11.16 3.67
N PHE A 202 2.19 -12.35 4.05
CA PHE A 202 2.92 -13.24 3.16
C PHE A 202 2.74 -14.70 3.58
N ARG A 203 3.07 -15.61 2.66
CA ARG A 203 3.05 -17.04 2.97
C ARG A 203 4.33 -17.41 3.69
N GLY A 204 4.21 -18.03 4.88
CA GLY A 204 5.33 -18.63 5.55
C GLY A 204 5.96 -19.68 4.63
N GLY A 205 7.28 -19.63 4.44
CA GLY A 205 7.97 -20.65 3.66
C GLY A 205 7.69 -22.01 4.29
N ARG A 206 7.06 -22.91 3.56
CA ARG A 206 7.09 -24.33 3.92
C ARG A 206 8.54 -24.78 3.70
N ASN A 207 9.30 -24.86 4.79
CA ASN A 207 10.57 -25.59 4.80
C ASN A 207 10.32 -27.07 4.57
#